data_5497d555d53dbe2c86506bd78069f0c8
#
_entry.id   5497d555d53dbe2c86506bd78069f0c8
#
_cell.length_a   1.000
_cell.length_b   1.000
_cell.length_c   1.000
_cell.angle_alpha   90.00
_cell.angle_beta   90.00
_cell.angle_gamma   90.00
#
_symmetry.space_group_name_H-M   'P 1'
#
loop_
_entity.id
_entity.type
_entity.pdbx_description
1 polymer ?
#
loop_
_entity_poly.entity_id
_entity_poly.type
_entity_poly.pdbx_seq_one_letter_code
_entity_poly.pdbx_strand_id
1 'polypeptide(L)'
;APLKTGMDILLNDEHIKLNRIMGHGGLFKTPVIGQRMLAAAIDTPVSVMSNAGEGGAWGIAILAAYSSYIKNFTDCQKNDALSLADYLDHYIFNSSDISTVEPVPDDVTGFNTFIMNYKKMLPVEKTAVTTNI
;
A
#
# COMPACT_ATOMS: atom_id res chain seq x y z
N ALA A 1 4.06 7.93 11.02
CA ALA A 1 5.35 8.63 10.97
C ALA A 1 6.46 7.75 10.37
N PRO A 2 6.77 6.52 10.85
CA PRO A 2 7.86 5.70 10.31
C PRO A 2 7.75 5.44 8.81
N LEU A 3 6.54 5.09 8.31
CA LEU A 3 6.31 4.89 6.89
C LEU A 3 6.68 6.13 6.06
N LYS A 4 6.28 7.34 6.50
CA LYS A 4 6.67 8.60 5.83
C LYS A 4 8.18 8.74 5.76
N THR A 5 8.89 8.48 6.86
CA THR A 5 10.35 8.59 6.89
C THR A 5 11.02 7.61 5.93
N GLY A 6 10.50 6.36 5.84
CA GLY A 6 11.00 5.39 4.86
C GLY A 6 10.67 5.78 3.41
N MET A 7 9.47 6.28 3.18
CA MET A 7 9.07 6.75 1.84
C MET A 7 9.86 7.98 1.38
N ASP A 8 10.30 8.84 2.29
CA ASP A 8 11.13 10.00 1.95
C ASP A 8 12.45 9.59 1.28
N ILE A 9 13.03 8.45 1.65
CA ILE A 9 14.22 7.90 0.99
C ILE A 9 13.90 7.62 -0.49
N LEU A 10 12.80 6.93 -0.76
CA LEU A 10 12.41 6.60 -2.14
C LEU A 10 12.07 7.84 -2.97
N LEU A 11 11.36 8.81 -2.38
CA LEU A 11 10.85 9.97 -3.10
C LEU A 11 11.92 11.06 -3.28
N ASN A 12 12.73 11.30 -2.23
CA ASN A 12 13.66 12.42 -2.20
C ASN A 12 15.10 12.00 -2.56
N ASP A 13 15.58 10.86 -2.07
CA ASP A 13 16.94 10.41 -2.30
C ASP A 13 17.05 9.62 -3.61
N GLU A 14 16.11 8.69 -3.85
CA GLU A 14 16.09 7.88 -5.08
C GLU A 14 15.27 8.52 -6.22
N HIS A 15 14.62 9.65 -5.97
CA HIS A 15 13.82 10.41 -6.95
C HIS A 15 12.74 9.60 -7.67
N ILE A 16 12.17 8.60 -7.01
CA ILE A 16 11.08 7.78 -7.55
C ILE A 16 9.81 8.63 -7.60
N LYS A 17 9.18 8.69 -8.77
CA LYS A 17 7.88 9.35 -8.94
C LYS A 17 6.75 8.33 -8.77
N LEU A 18 5.83 8.63 -7.87
CA LEU A 18 4.63 7.83 -7.66
C LEU A 18 3.42 8.53 -8.27
N ASN A 19 2.66 7.80 -9.08
CA ASN A 19 1.38 8.29 -9.59
C ASN A 19 0.25 8.07 -8.58
N ARG A 20 0.30 6.95 -7.84
CA ARG A 20 -0.62 6.63 -6.75
C ARG A 20 -0.09 5.45 -5.93
N ILE A 21 -0.67 5.24 -4.77
CA ILE A 21 -0.38 4.12 -3.88
C ILE A 21 -1.64 3.26 -3.73
N MET A 22 -1.49 1.95 -3.81
CA MET A 22 -2.55 1.00 -3.49
C MET A 22 -2.43 0.57 -2.02
N GLY A 23 -3.49 0.81 -1.24
CA GLY A 23 -3.54 0.49 0.17
C GLY A 23 -4.26 -0.83 0.46
N HIS A 24 -3.71 -1.62 1.38
CA HIS A 24 -4.32 -2.85 1.90
C HIS A 24 -4.16 -2.96 3.41
N GLY A 25 -5.04 -3.73 4.03
CA GLY A 25 -4.95 -4.07 5.44
C GLY A 25 -5.83 -3.25 6.37
N GLY A 26 -5.67 -3.46 7.67
CA GLY A 26 -6.57 -2.95 8.71
C GLY A 26 -6.76 -1.44 8.75
N LEU A 27 -5.75 -0.66 8.34
CA LEU A 27 -5.84 0.80 8.25
C LEU A 27 -7.00 1.26 7.34
N PHE A 28 -7.33 0.48 6.32
CA PHE A 28 -8.34 0.81 5.31
C PHE A 28 -9.72 0.21 5.60
N LYS A 29 -9.91 -0.46 6.75
CA LYS A 29 -11.23 -0.95 7.20
C LYS A 29 -12.19 0.19 7.52
N THR A 30 -11.67 1.37 7.89
CA THR A 30 -12.47 2.58 8.04
C THR A 30 -12.40 3.37 6.73
N PRO A 31 -13.50 3.44 5.98
CA PRO A 31 -13.53 4.11 4.69
C PRO A 31 -13.02 5.56 4.77
N VAL A 32 -12.29 5.98 3.76
CA VAL A 32 -11.75 7.33 3.55
C VAL A 32 -10.66 7.75 4.55
N ILE A 33 -10.82 7.49 5.85
CA ILE A 33 -9.90 8.03 6.89
C ILE A 33 -8.48 7.54 6.70
N GLY A 34 -8.27 6.22 6.56
CA GLY A 34 -6.95 5.65 6.33
C GLY A 34 -6.30 6.15 5.03
N GLN A 35 -7.11 6.26 3.97
CA GLN A 35 -6.64 6.80 2.69
C GLN A 35 -6.23 8.27 2.82
N ARG A 36 -7.06 9.11 3.43
CA ARG A 36 -6.81 10.54 3.61
C ARG A 36 -5.56 10.79 4.43
N MET A 37 -5.38 10.06 5.54
CA MET A 37 -4.18 10.17 6.36
C MET A 37 -2.91 9.74 5.62
N LEU A 38 -2.99 8.66 4.84
CA LEU A 38 -1.86 8.19 4.06
C LEU A 38 -1.55 9.13 2.89
N ALA A 39 -2.57 9.63 2.19
CA ALA A 39 -2.42 10.61 1.12
C ALA A 39 -1.76 11.91 1.65
N ALA A 40 -2.19 12.41 2.81
CA ALA A 40 -1.57 13.54 3.47
C ALA A 40 -0.10 13.28 3.87
N ALA A 41 0.20 12.06 4.34
CA ALA A 41 1.56 11.70 4.75
C ALA A 41 2.55 11.67 3.59
N ILE A 42 2.13 11.22 2.41
CA ILE A 42 3.03 10.92 1.28
C ILE A 42 2.86 11.94 0.14
N ASP A 43 1.85 12.81 0.25
CA ASP A 43 1.47 13.78 -0.80
C ASP A 43 1.24 13.08 -2.16
N THR A 44 0.49 11.98 -2.12
CA THR A 44 0.25 11.13 -3.29
C THR A 44 -1.16 10.51 -3.17
N PRO A 45 -1.91 10.38 -4.29
CA PRO A 45 -3.20 9.73 -4.28
C PRO A 45 -3.15 8.32 -3.71
N VAL A 46 -4.12 7.96 -2.87
CA VAL A 46 -4.24 6.63 -2.27
C VAL A 46 -5.52 5.96 -2.74
N SER A 47 -5.36 4.83 -3.39
CA SER A 47 -6.45 3.98 -3.86
C SER A 47 -6.57 2.73 -3.00
N VAL A 48 -7.80 2.30 -2.75
CA VAL A 48 -8.09 1.01 -2.11
C VAL A 48 -9.20 0.29 -2.88
N MET A 49 -9.12 -1.01 -2.89
CA MET A 49 -10.19 -1.86 -3.43
C MET A 49 -11.24 -2.10 -2.34
N SER A 50 -12.47 -2.44 -2.73
CA SER A 50 -13.57 -2.72 -1.80
C SER A 50 -13.23 -3.82 -0.78
N ASN A 51 -12.35 -4.75 -1.11
CA ASN A 51 -11.87 -5.84 -0.26
C ASN A 51 -10.51 -5.56 0.43
N ALA A 52 -10.04 -4.31 0.41
CA ALA A 52 -8.71 -3.95 0.91
C ALA A 52 -8.47 -4.30 2.39
N GLY A 53 -9.53 -4.37 3.20
CA GLY A 53 -9.44 -4.78 4.61
C GLY A 53 -8.92 -6.19 4.83
N GLU A 54 -9.08 -7.08 3.86
CA GLU A 54 -8.72 -8.51 3.91
C GLU A 54 -7.65 -8.88 2.86
N GLY A 55 -6.85 -7.91 2.43
CA GLY A 55 -5.91 -8.04 1.30
C GLY A 55 -4.94 -9.23 1.39
N GLY A 56 -4.48 -9.59 2.59
CA GLY A 56 -3.59 -10.75 2.78
C GLY A 56 -4.27 -12.08 2.45
N ALA A 57 -5.42 -12.34 3.03
CA ALA A 57 -6.19 -13.56 2.79
C ALA A 57 -6.66 -13.65 1.33
N TRP A 58 -7.10 -12.52 0.78
CA TRP A 58 -7.53 -12.42 -0.62
C TRP A 58 -6.37 -12.68 -1.59
N GLY A 59 -5.18 -12.12 -1.35
CA GLY A 59 -4.00 -12.36 -2.16
C GLY A 59 -3.57 -13.83 -2.19
N ILE A 60 -3.60 -14.51 -1.03
CA ILE A 60 -3.32 -15.96 -0.95
C ILE A 60 -4.38 -16.76 -1.72
N ALA A 61 -5.66 -16.40 -1.60
CA ALA A 61 -6.73 -17.08 -2.35
C ALA A 61 -6.55 -16.93 -3.87
N ILE A 62 -6.14 -15.76 -4.35
CA ILE A 62 -5.82 -15.53 -5.78
C ILE A 62 -4.67 -16.42 -6.23
N LEU A 63 -3.58 -16.49 -5.45
CA LEU A 63 -2.44 -17.35 -5.81
C LEU A 63 -2.82 -18.83 -5.84
N ALA A 64 -3.67 -19.28 -4.92
CA ALA A 64 -4.20 -20.64 -4.91
C ALA A 64 -5.07 -20.90 -6.16
N ALA A 65 -5.94 -19.96 -6.53
CA ALA A 65 -6.77 -20.04 -7.73
C ALA A 65 -5.91 -20.07 -9.00
N TYR A 66 -4.90 -19.19 -9.10
CA TYR A 66 -3.97 -19.21 -10.22
C TYR A 66 -3.18 -20.53 -10.31
N SER A 67 -2.71 -21.05 -9.17
CA SER A 67 -2.05 -22.36 -9.12
C SER A 67 -2.96 -23.48 -9.64
N SER A 68 -4.25 -23.45 -9.28
CA SER A 68 -5.23 -24.40 -9.80
C SER A 68 -5.48 -24.21 -11.30
N TYR A 69 -5.55 -22.97 -11.76
CA TYR A 69 -5.70 -22.62 -13.18
C TYR A 69 -4.56 -23.23 -14.02
N ILE A 70 -3.30 -23.02 -13.60
CA ILE A 70 -2.12 -23.56 -14.32
C ILE A 70 -2.12 -25.09 -14.37
N LYS A 71 -2.59 -25.76 -13.33
CA LYS A 71 -2.66 -27.25 -13.30
C LYS A 71 -3.60 -27.86 -14.33
N ASN A 72 -4.54 -27.08 -14.89
CA ASN A 72 -5.42 -27.54 -15.95
C ASN A 72 -4.73 -27.62 -17.31
N PHE A 73 -3.51 -27.10 -17.45
CA PHE A 73 -2.72 -27.17 -18.66
C PHE A 73 -1.70 -28.30 -18.56
N THR A 74 -1.64 -29.13 -19.61
CA THR A 74 -0.59 -30.15 -19.76
C THR A 74 0.76 -29.47 -20.02
N ASP A 75 1.87 -30.22 -19.85
CA ASP A 75 3.20 -29.67 -20.08
C ASP A 75 3.38 -29.08 -21.50
N CYS A 76 2.71 -29.66 -22.49
CA CYS A 76 2.72 -29.13 -23.86
C CYS A 76 1.90 -27.84 -24.06
N GLN A 77 0.98 -27.57 -23.17
CA GLN A 77 0.04 -26.43 -23.23
C GLN A 77 0.37 -25.31 -22.25
N LYS A 78 1.41 -25.44 -21.46
CA LYS A 78 1.78 -24.42 -20.45
C LYS A 78 2.04 -23.04 -21.04
N ASN A 79 2.49 -22.97 -22.29
CA ASN A 79 2.70 -21.72 -23.00
C ASN A 79 1.39 -21.03 -23.41
N ASP A 80 0.26 -21.76 -23.42
CA ASP A 80 -1.05 -21.23 -23.75
C ASP A 80 -1.78 -20.68 -22.51
N ALA A 81 -1.25 -20.97 -21.30
CA ALA A 81 -1.78 -20.44 -20.07
C ALA A 81 -1.42 -18.95 -19.93
N LEU A 82 -2.37 -18.16 -19.42
CA LEU A 82 -2.11 -16.76 -19.11
C LEU A 82 -0.98 -16.63 -18.09
N SER A 83 -0.13 -15.63 -18.26
CA SER A 83 0.78 -15.22 -17.19
C SER A 83 0.00 -14.80 -15.93
N LEU A 84 0.65 -14.74 -14.77
CA LEU A 84 -0.02 -14.26 -13.55
C LEU A 84 -0.57 -12.84 -13.75
N ALA A 85 0.17 -11.97 -14.42
CA ALA A 85 -0.26 -10.60 -14.69
C ALA A 85 -1.54 -10.58 -15.54
N ASP A 86 -1.54 -11.31 -16.68
CA ASP A 86 -2.70 -11.37 -17.57
C ASP A 86 -3.90 -12.05 -16.89
N TYR A 87 -3.64 -13.06 -16.06
CA TYR A 87 -4.69 -13.72 -15.26
C TYR A 87 -5.33 -12.74 -14.26
N LEU A 88 -4.53 -11.93 -13.59
CA LEU A 88 -5.00 -10.91 -12.66
C LEU A 88 -5.84 -9.85 -13.36
N ASP A 89 -5.36 -9.35 -14.49
CA ASP A 89 -6.08 -8.34 -15.26
C ASP A 89 -7.39 -8.88 -15.81
N HIS A 90 -7.39 -10.13 -16.31
CA HIS A 90 -8.55 -10.72 -16.96
C HIS A 90 -9.64 -11.17 -15.97
N TYR A 91 -9.26 -11.82 -14.86
CA TYR A 91 -10.22 -12.48 -13.96
C TYR A 91 -10.44 -11.74 -12.64
N ILE A 92 -9.51 -10.90 -12.20
CA ILE A 92 -9.54 -10.34 -10.86
C ILE A 92 -9.82 -8.84 -10.85
N PHE A 93 -9.12 -8.07 -11.69
CA PHE A 93 -9.14 -6.61 -11.62
C PHE A 93 -10.08 -5.93 -12.62
N ASN A 94 -10.60 -6.65 -13.61
CA ASN A 94 -11.46 -6.08 -14.65
C ASN A 94 -12.77 -5.47 -14.11
N SER A 95 -13.23 -5.91 -12.94
CA SER A 95 -14.49 -5.48 -12.30
C SER A 95 -14.32 -4.98 -10.87
N SER A 96 -13.09 -4.65 -10.45
CA SER A 96 -12.84 -4.24 -9.07
C SER A 96 -13.23 -2.78 -8.84
N ASP A 97 -14.08 -2.56 -7.84
CA ASP A 97 -14.38 -1.22 -7.34
C ASP A 97 -13.16 -0.64 -6.62
N ILE A 98 -12.63 0.47 -7.15
CA ILE A 98 -11.50 1.19 -6.59
C ILE A 98 -11.98 2.55 -6.12
N SER A 99 -11.74 2.85 -4.84
CA SER A 99 -11.91 4.18 -4.26
C SER A 99 -10.56 4.89 -4.19
N THR A 100 -10.48 6.13 -4.67
CA THR A 100 -9.25 6.94 -4.61
C THR A 100 -9.49 8.21 -3.83
N VAL A 101 -8.55 8.56 -2.96
CA VAL A 101 -8.54 9.81 -2.21
C VAL A 101 -7.28 10.59 -2.58
N GLU A 102 -7.48 11.80 -3.05
CA GLU A 102 -6.42 12.74 -3.37
C GLU A 102 -5.85 13.40 -2.10
N PRO A 103 -4.56 13.79 -2.09
CA PRO A 103 -4.01 14.57 -0.99
C PRO A 103 -4.66 15.95 -0.92
N VAL A 104 -5.05 16.36 0.29
CA VAL A 104 -5.60 17.70 0.56
C VAL A 104 -4.48 18.59 1.08
N PRO A 105 -4.21 19.77 0.48
CA PRO A 105 -3.07 20.62 0.85
C PRO A 105 -2.98 20.95 2.34
N ASP A 106 -4.11 21.23 3.00
CA ASP A 106 -4.14 21.53 4.42
C ASP A 106 -3.75 20.31 5.26
N ASP A 107 -4.22 19.11 4.88
CA ASP A 107 -3.85 17.86 5.56
C ASP A 107 -2.35 17.54 5.38
N VAL A 108 -1.80 17.78 4.18
CA VAL A 108 -0.37 17.61 3.89
C VAL A 108 0.46 18.56 4.78
N THR A 109 0.06 19.81 4.87
CA THR A 109 0.72 20.81 5.73
C THR A 109 0.65 20.42 7.21
N GLY A 110 -0.53 19.98 7.66
CA GLY A 110 -0.74 19.48 9.02
C GLY A 110 0.12 18.25 9.31
N PHE A 111 0.20 17.30 8.38
CA PHE A 111 1.04 16.11 8.54
C PHE A 111 2.53 16.44 8.55
N ASN A 112 2.97 17.38 7.74
CA ASN A 112 4.37 17.84 7.75
C ASN A 112 4.74 18.49 9.09
N THR A 113 3.85 19.25 9.70
CA THR A 113 4.03 19.79 11.04
C THR A 113 4.12 18.67 12.10
N PHE A 114 3.23 17.69 12.01
CA PHE A 114 3.24 16.51 12.87
C PHE A 114 4.57 15.72 12.75
N ILE A 115 5.05 15.44 11.52
CA ILE A 115 6.29 14.65 11.35
C ILE A 115 7.52 15.39 11.86
N MET A 116 7.57 16.72 11.75
CA MET A 116 8.64 17.52 12.35
C MET A 116 8.67 17.35 13.88
N ASN A 117 7.51 17.42 14.54
CA ASN A 117 7.40 17.24 15.99
C ASN A 117 7.73 15.79 16.39
N TYR A 118 7.27 14.81 15.65
CA TYR A 118 7.62 13.40 15.85
C TYR A 118 9.13 13.18 15.82
N LYS A 119 9.82 13.72 14.79
CA LYS A 119 11.28 13.59 14.68
C LYS A 119 12.03 14.22 15.85
N LYS A 120 11.52 15.33 16.43
CA LYS A 120 12.10 15.95 17.64
C LYS A 120 12.00 15.07 18.87
N MET A 121 11.02 14.17 18.93
CA MET A 121 10.82 13.27 20.09
C MET A 121 11.63 11.97 20.00
N LEU A 122 12.15 11.59 18.82
CA LEU A 122 12.93 10.35 18.65
C LEU A 122 14.16 10.26 19.56
N PRO A 123 14.92 11.34 19.89
CA PRO A 123 16.03 11.26 20.83
C PRO A 123 15.60 10.83 22.24
N VAL A 124 14.40 11.20 22.67
CA VAL A 124 13.84 10.79 23.97
C VAL A 124 13.61 9.28 23.99
N GLU A 125 13.00 8.74 22.93
CA GLU A 125 12.79 7.30 22.78
C GLU A 125 14.13 6.55 22.74
N LYS A 126 15.10 7.04 21.97
CA LYS A 126 16.44 6.46 21.91
C LYS A 126 17.10 6.42 23.30
N THR A 127 17.02 7.52 24.06
CA THR A 127 17.57 7.59 25.41
C THR A 127 16.90 6.57 26.33
N ALA A 128 15.57 6.45 26.28
CA ALA A 128 14.83 5.49 27.10
C ALA A 128 15.24 4.03 26.82
N VAL A 129 15.49 3.69 25.53
CA VAL A 129 15.93 2.33 25.13
C VAL A 129 17.39 2.05 25.49
N THR A 130 18.26 3.07 25.44
CA THR A 130 19.70 2.90 25.71
C THR A 130 20.06 3.05 27.19
N THR A 131 19.19 3.63 28.00
CA THR A 131 19.35 3.68 29.44
C THR A 131 18.82 2.39 30.04
N ASN A 132 19.71 1.42 30.31
CA ASN A 132 19.34 0.24 31.08
C ASN A 132 18.91 0.69 32.48
N ILE A 133 17.61 0.70 32.74
CA ILE A 133 17.03 0.84 34.06
C ILE A 133 16.91 -0.54 34.67
#